data_17db90db8f66b79a4fc6074dd9c1e342
#
_entry.id   17db90db8f66b79a4fc6074dd9c1e342
#
_cell.length_a   1.000
_cell.length_b   1.000
_cell.length_c   1.000
_cell.angle_alpha   90.00
_cell.angle_beta   90.00
_cell.angle_gamma   90.00
#
_symmetry.space_group_name_H-M   'P 1'
#
loop_
_entity.id
_entity.type
_entity.pdbx_description
1 polymer ?
#
loop_
_entity_poly.entity_id
_entity_poly.type
_entity_poly.pdbx_seq_one_letter_code
_entity_poly.pdbx_strand_id
1 'polypeptide(L)'
;MSKLNRNTENQEHASHLPEHGPIDENGKEVLLSLKNVDITFGKGDNAVRAVKNATFDIHKGETFSLVGESGSGKTTIGRAVIRVNPLAYGEILYKGVRISGKIPKSRDREVIRNILMVFQDPAASLNERATVDYIVSEGLY
;
A
#
# COMPACT_ATOMS: atom_id res chain seq x y z
N MET A 1 -4.71 -27.30 18.03
CA MET A 1 -5.53 -26.19 17.47
C MET A 1 -5.22 -24.80 18.04
N SER A 2 -4.06 -24.52 18.58
CA SER A 2 -3.81 -23.21 19.23
C SER A 2 -2.49 -22.53 18.86
N LYS A 3 -1.78 -22.98 17.85
CA LYS A 3 -0.48 -22.37 17.45
C LYS A 3 -0.55 -21.37 16.29
N LEU A 4 -1.67 -21.29 15.58
CA LEU A 4 -1.85 -20.37 14.45
C LEU A 4 -2.30 -18.94 14.84
N ASN A 5 -2.88 -18.77 16.02
CA ASN A 5 -3.46 -17.48 16.41
C ASN A 5 -2.50 -16.54 17.14
N ARG A 6 -1.37 -17.00 17.66
CA ARG A 6 -0.42 -16.14 18.39
C ARG A 6 0.49 -15.32 17.48
N ASN A 7 0.71 -15.76 16.24
CA ASN A 7 1.57 -15.00 15.32
C ASN A 7 0.85 -13.82 14.65
N THR A 8 -0.47 -13.87 14.49
CA THR A 8 -1.24 -12.79 13.88
C THR A 8 -1.46 -11.62 14.84
N GLU A 9 -1.72 -11.89 16.10
CA GLU A 9 -1.92 -10.84 17.12
C GLU A 9 -0.63 -10.06 17.42
N ASN A 10 0.53 -10.73 17.42
CA ASN A 10 1.81 -10.07 17.61
C ASN A 10 2.25 -9.19 16.43
N GLN A 11 1.72 -9.44 15.22
CA GLN A 11 2.05 -8.64 14.04
C GLN A 11 1.23 -7.34 13.96
N GLU A 12 0.02 -7.30 14.52
CA GLU A 12 -0.79 -6.08 14.56
C GLU A 12 -0.17 -4.99 15.44
N HIS A 13 0.53 -5.38 16.50
CA HIS A 13 1.17 -4.46 17.44
C HIS A 13 2.65 -4.19 17.15
N ALA A 14 3.24 -4.84 16.15
CA ALA A 14 4.63 -4.61 15.78
C ALA A 14 4.85 -3.16 15.38
N SER A 15 5.81 -2.49 16.02
CA SER A 15 6.17 -1.09 15.71
C SER A 15 6.93 -0.95 14.41
N HIS A 16 7.59 -2.02 13.96
CA HIS A 16 8.44 -2.07 12.78
C HIS A 16 7.99 -3.14 11.79
N LEU A 17 8.39 -2.97 10.52
CA LEU A 17 8.17 -3.97 9.48
C LEU A 17 9.18 -5.13 9.64
N PRO A 18 8.76 -6.38 9.37
CA PRO A 18 9.68 -7.52 9.37
C PRO A 18 10.64 -7.46 8.17
N GLU A 19 11.74 -8.17 8.27
CA GLU A 19 12.71 -8.28 7.17
C GLU A 19 12.12 -9.04 5.97
N HIS A 20 11.36 -10.10 6.25
CA HIS A 20 10.71 -10.96 5.26
C HIS A 20 9.20 -11.02 5.45
N GLY A 21 8.50 -11.22 4.34
CA GLY A 21 7.06 -11.48 4.33
C GLY A 21 6.74 -12.97 4.55
N PRO A 22 5.47 -13.29 4.67
CA PRO A 22 5.01 -14.68 4.77
C PRO A 22 5.30 -15.44 3.46
N ILE A 23 5.51 -16.73 3.58
CA ILE A 23 5.70 -17.64 2.44
C ILE A 23 4.35 -18.26 2.11
N ASP A 24 3.97 -18.21 0.84
CA ASP A 24 2.74 -18.83 0.35
C ASP A 24 2.87 -20.36 0.17
N GLU A 25 1.79 -21.00 -0.23
CA GLU A 25 1.74 -22.45 -0.47
C GLU A 25 2.69 -22.94 -1.58
N ASN A 26 3.13 -22.04 -2.48
CA ASN A 26 4.07 -22.30 -3.55
C ASN A 26 5.53 -21.98 -3.17
N GLY A 27 5.80 -21.63 -1.93
CA GLY A 27 7.12 -21.30 -1.42
C GLY A 27 7.61 -19.90 -1.83
N LYS A 28 6.71 -19.01 -2.27
CA LYS A 28 7.05 -17.63 -2.65
C LYS A 28 6.77 -16.65 -1.53
N GLU A 29 7.69 -15.72 -1.29
CA GLU A 29 7.51 -14.66 -0.32
C GLU A 29 6.48 -13.65 -0.81
N VAL A 30 5.40 -13.44 -0.04
CA VAL A 30 4.38 -12.42 -0.30
C VAL A 30 4.88 -11.07 0.22
N LEU A 31 5.06 -10.13 -0.68
CA LEU A 31 5.53 -8.79 -0.33
C LEU A 31 4.38 -7.86 0.03
N LEU A 32 3.35 -7.80 -0.82
CA LEU A 32 2.16 -6.96 -0.64
C LEU A 32 0.91 -7.82 -0.80
N SER A 33 -0.05 -7.63 0.08
CA SER A 33 -1.34 -8.32 0.02
C SER A 33 -2.48 -7.33 0.22
N LEU A 34 -3.44 -7.35 -0.68
CA LEU A 34 -4.71 -6.66 -0.54
C LEU A 34 -5.80 -7.68 -0.22
N LYS A 35 -6.58 -7.43 0.82
CA LYS A 35 -7.66 -8.33 1.26
C LYS A 35 -8.98 -7.59 1.35
N ASN A 36 -9.89 -7.91 0.45
CA ASN A 36 -11.25 -7.38 0.40
C ASN A 36 -11.29 -5.85 0.45
N VAL A 37 -10.40 -5.20 -0.29
CA VAL A 37 -10.23 -3.75 -0.26
C VAL A 37 -11.35 -3.05 -1.02
N ASP A 38 -12.08 -2.19 -0.31
CA ASP A 38 -13.04 -1.24 -0.86
C ASP A 38 -12.53 0.18 -0.65
N ILE A 39 -12.68 1.01 -1.67
CA ILE A 39 -12.35 2.43 -1.60
C ILE A 39 -13.55 3.22 -2.13
N THR A 40 -14.04 4.14 -1.31
CA THR A 40 -15.19 4.98 -1.63
C THR A 40 -14.83 6.44 -1.42
N PHE A 41 -15.20 7.28 -2.38
CA PHE A 41 -15.07 8.72 -2.31
C PHE A 41 -16.44 9.37 -2.11
N GLY A 42 -16.47 10.47 -1.36
CA GLY A 42 -17.72 11.17 -1.04
C GLY A 42 -18.44 10.58 0.16
N LYS A 43 -19.63 11.14 0.42
CA LYS A 43 -20.48 10.73 1.54
C LYS A 43 -21.95 10.68 1.12
N GLY A 44 -22.73 9.83 1.80
CA GLY A 44 -24.16 9.69 1.56
C GLY A 44 -24.50 9.28 0.13
N ASP A 45 -25.54 9.87 -0.44
CA ASP A 45 -26.06 9.51 -1.76
C ASP A 45 -25.09 9.83 -2.92
N ASN A 46 -24.11 10.70 -2.68
CA ASN A 46 -23.06 11.07 -3.66
C ASN A 46 -21.77 10.25 -3.51
N ALA A 47 -21.78 9.21 -2.70
CA ALA A 47 -20.62 8.34 -2.53
C ALA A 47 -20.36 7.51 -3.79
N VAL A 48 -19.11 7.54 -4.27
CA VAL A 48 -18.66 6.75 -5.42
C VAL A 48 -17.73 5.65 -4.93
N ARG A 49 -18.12 4.41 -5.15
CA ARG A 49 -17.30 3.23 -4.84
C ARG A 49 -16.33 2.98 -5.98
N ALA A 50 -15.11 3.51 -5.84
CA ALA A 50 -14.08 3.44 -6.87
C ALA A 50 -13.42 2.06 -6.96
N VAL A 51 -13.28 1.34 -5.86
CA VAL A 51 -12.72 -0.01 -5.78
C VAL A 51 -13.64 -0.89 -4.98
N LYS A 52 -13.91 -2.09 -5.50
CA LYS A 52 -14.78 -3.10 -4.89
C LYS A 52 -14.02 -4.40 -4.69
N ASN A 53 -13.90 -4.83 -3.44
CA ASN A 53 -13.38 -6.14 -3.05
C ASN A 53 -12.08 -6.53 -3.76
N ALA A 54 -11.13 -5.62 -3.87
CA ALA A 54 -9.84 -5.92 -4.46
C ALA A 54 -9.05 -6.87 -3.55
N THR A 55 -8.70 -8.04 -4.09
CA THR A 55 -7.98 -9.09 -3.36
C THR A 55 -6.93 -9.69 -4.28
N PHE A 56 -5.65 -9.47 -3.97
CA PHE A 56 -4.52 -10.05 -4.68
C PHE A 56 -3.24 -9.94 -3.86
N ASP A 57 -2.26 -10.74 -4.21
CA ASP A 57 -0.92 -10.74 -3.63
C ASP A 57 0.12 -10.38 -4.68
N ILE A 58 1.14 -9.64 -4.25
CA ILE A 58 2.36 -9.39 -5.04
C ILE A 58 3.53 -10.03 -4.30
N HIS A 59 4.27 -10.87 -5.03
CA HIS A 59 5.40 -11.60 -4.49
C HIS A 59 6.72 -10.81 -4.66
N LYS A 60 7.67 -11.12 -3.80
CA LYS A 60 9.01 -10.53 -3.90
C LYS A 60 9.64 -10.85 -5.26
N GLY A 61 10.20 -9.81 -5.91
CA GLY A 61 10.81 -9.93 -7.23
C GLY A 61 9.83 -10.05 -8.39
N GLU A 62 8.52 -9.94 -8.15
CA GLU A 62 7.49 -10.02 -9.17
C GLU A 62 7.18 -8.65 -9.79
N THR A 63 6.93 -8.63 -11.09
CA THR A 63 6.28 -7.52 -11.76
C THR A 63 4.79 -7.84 -11.90
N PHE A 64 3.97 -7.06 -11.20
CA PHE A 64 2.52 -7.23 -11.19
C PHE A 64 1.84 -6.08 -11.94
N SER A 65 0.95 -6.39 -12.88
CA SER A 65 0.25 -5.41 -13.69
C SER A 65 -1.24 -5.35 -13.36
N LEU A 66 -1.74 -4.15 -13.09
CA LEU A 66 -3.17 -3.86 -13.01
C LEU A 66 -3.64 -3.34 -14.36
N VAL A 67 -4.60 -4.03 -14.97
CA VAL A 67 -5.14 -3.71 -16.29
C VAL A 67 -6.61 -3.32 -16.14
N GLY A 68 -7.02 -2.31 -16.86
CA GLY A 68 -8.40 -1.83 -16.88
C GLY A 68 -8.52 -0.51 -17.61
N GLU A 69 -9.74 -0.10 -17.90
CA GLU A 69 -10.05 1.17 -18.55
C GLU A 69 -9.75 2.36 -17.63
N SER A 70 -9.71 3.57 -18.19
CA SER A 70 -9.60 4.81 -17.42
C SER A 70 -10.77 4.91 -16.44
N GLY A 71 -10.48 5.27 -15.18
CA GLY A 71 -11.49 5.33 -14.12
C GLY A 71 -11.86 3.98 -13.48
N SER A 72 -11.14 2.90 -13.80
CA SER A 72 -11.39 1.55 -13.22
C SER A 72 -10.80 1.36 -11.81
N GLY A 73 -10.17 2.37 -11.23
CA GLY A 73 -9.64 2.32 -9.86
C GLY A 73 -8.16 1.93 -9.73
N LYS A 74 -7.42 1.75 -10.82
CA LYS A 74 -5.98 1.39 -10.78
C LYS A 74 -5.13 2.38 -9.99
N THR A 75 -5.23 3.66 -10.31
CA THR A 75 -4.52 4.74 -9.60
C THR A 75 -4.99 4.86 -8.16
N THR A 76 -6.28 4.64 -7.92
CA THR A 76 -6.88 4.67 -6.59
C THR A 76 -6.29 3.58 -5.69
N ILE A 77 -6.08 2.37 -6.22
CA ILE A 77 -5.42 1.28 -5.50
C ILE A 77 -3.96 1.66 -5.19
N GLY A 78 -3.21 2.15 -6.15
CA GLY A 78 -1.84 2.57 -5.95
C GLY A 78 -1.70 3.64 -4.85
N ARG A 79 -2.59 4.64 -4.85
CA ARG A 79 -2.64 5.66 -3.80
C ARG A 79 -3.04 5.12 -2.43
N ALA A 80 -3.88 4.09 -2.38
CA ALA A 80 -4.20 3.43 -1.12
C ALA A 80 -3.01 2.66 -0.54
N VAL A 81 -2.20 2.02 -1.40
CA VAL A 81 -0.98 1.31 -0.99
C VAL A 81 0.03 2.26 -0.34
N ILE A 82 0.22 3.46 -0.89
CA ILE A 82 1.08 4.50 -0.29
C ILE A 82 0.36 5.34 0.78
N ARG A 83 -0.81 4.91 1.23
CA ARG A 83 -1.59 5.52 2.32
C ARG A 83 -2.16 6.93 2.05
N VAL A 84 -2.25 7.33 0.80
CA VAL A 84 -2.89 8.61 0.41
C VAL A 84 -4.41 8.50 0.50
N ASN A 85 -4.98 7.39 0.01
CA ASN A 85 -6.41 7.14 0.07
C ASN A 85 -6.75 6.19 1.23
N PRO A 86 -7.68 6.55 2.11
CA PRO A 86 -8.17 5.63 3.13
C PRO A 86 -9.03 4.52 2.52
N LEU A 87 -9.08 3.37 3.17
CA LEU A 87 -9.97 2.28 2.82
C LEU A 87 -11.34 2.46 3.47
N ALA A 88 -12.41 2.13 2.75
CA ALA A 88 -13.75 1.98 3.33
C ALA A 88 -13.90 0.61 4.01
N TYR A 89 -13.26 -0.42 3.45
CA TYR A 89 -13.25 -1.77 3.99
C TYR A 89 -12.00 -2.52 3.56
N GLY A 90 -11.69 -3.61 4.26
CA GLY A 90 -10.55 -4.46 3.96
C GLY A 90 -9.24 -3.98 4.57
N GLU A 91 -8.16 -4.62 4.17
CA GLU A 91 -6.83 -4.31 4.67
C GLU A 91 -5.75 -4.47 3.61
N ILE A 92 -4.67 -3.72 3.77
CA ILE A 92 -3.45 -3.85 2.99
C ILE A 92 -2.33 -4.26 3.93
N LEU A 93 -1.64 -5.33 3.57
CA LEU A 93 -0.52 -5.88 4.32
C LEU A 93 0.77 -5.74 3.51
N TYR A 94 1.83 -5.33 4.16
CA TYR A 94 3.19 -5.32 3.60
C TYR A 94 4.07 -6.24 4.44
N LYS A 95 4.66 -7.24 3.80
CA LYS A 95 5.41 -8.32 4.49
C LYS A 95 4.60 -8.97 5.62
N GLY A 96 3.29 -9.16 5.40
CA GLY A 96 2.39 -9.77 6.36
C GLY A 96 1.90 -8.85 7.49
N VAL A 97 2.34 -7.60 7.53
CA VAL A 97 1.95 -6.62 8.55
C VAL A 97 1.03 -5.56 7.97
N ARG A 98 -0.08 -5.28 8.65
CA ARG A 98 -1.05 -4.29 8.19
C ARG A 98 -0.44 -2.89 8.13
N ILE A 99 -0.56 -2.27 6.96
CA ILE A 99 -0.12 -0.91 6.69
C ILE A 99 -1.28 0.05 6.43
N SER A 100 -2.50 -0.44 6.30
CA SER A 100 -3.71 0.37 6.13
C SER A 100 -4.29 0.82 7.46
N GLY A 101 -5.09 1.89 7.43
CA GLY A 101 -5.75 2.42 8.61
C GLY A 101 -4.79 3.08 9.61
N LYS A 102 -5.12 3.00 10.89
CA LYS A 102 -4.31 3.57 11.96
C LYS A 102 -3.17 2.63 12.31
N ILE A 103 -1.94 3.08 12.14
CA ILE A 103 -0.72 2.34 12.45
C ILE A 103 0.27 3.20 13.25
N PRO A 104 1.26 2.60 13.95
CA PRO A 104 2.32 3.35 14.63
C PRO A 104 3.10 4.24 13.67
N LYS A 105 3.54 5.41 14.13
CA LYS A 105 4.34 6.36 13.32
C LYS A 105 5.65 5.77 12.81
N SER A 106 6.27 4.86 13.55
CA SER A 106 7.47 4.16 13.12
C SER A 106 7.21 3.31 11.89
N ARG A 107 6.14 2.53 11.89
CA ARG A 107 5.71 1.72 10.76
C ARG A 107 5.32 2.58 9.55
N ASP A 108 4.61 3.67 9.78
CA ASP A 108 4.23 4.61 8.72
C ASP A 108 5.46 5.18 7.99
N ARG A 109 6.51 5.57 8.72
CA ARG A 109 7.78 6.01 8.13
C ARG A 109 8.48 4.93 7.32
N GLU A 110 8.46 3.68 7.79
CA GLU A 110 9.04 2.55 7.06
C GLU A 110 8.29 2.27 5.76
N VAL A 111 6.96 2.35 5.76
CA VAL A 111 6.13 2.21 4.55
C VAL A 111 6.52 3.28 3.52
N ILE A 112 6.60 4.54 3.93
CA ILE A 112 6.97 5.66 3.05
C ILE A 112 8.37 5.47 2.46
N ARG A 113 9.31 4.91 3.20
CA ARG A 113 10.68 4.65 2.72
C ARG A 113 10.79 3.46 1.77
N ASN A 114 9.93 2.45 1.95
CA ASN A 114 10.02 1.18 1.22
C ASN A 114 9.11 1.09 0.00
N ILE A 115 8.05 1.91 -0.05
CA ILE A 115 7.07 1.89 -1.14
C ILE A 115 7.05 3.26 -1.81
N LEU A 116 7.46 3.29 -3.07
CA LEU A 116 7.51 4.52 -3.86
C LEU A 116 6.47 4.47 -4.98
N MET A 117 5.91 5.61 -5.30
CA MET A 117 4.99 5.78 -6.41
C MET A 117 5.55 6.74 -7.45
N VAL A 118 5.56 6.31 -8.70
CA VAL A 118 5.85 7.20 -9.84
C VAL A 118 4.52 7.73 -10.36
N PHE A 119 4.35 9.04 -10.33
CA PHE A 119 3.11 9.67 -10.79
C PHE A 119 3.07 9.81 -12.30
N GLN A 120 1.85 9.80 -12.84
CA GLN A 120 1.61 9.86 -14.29
C GLN A 120 2.06 11.19 -14.92
N ASP A 121 1.98 12.29 -14.17
CA ASP A 121 2.45 13.61 -14.60
C ASP A 121 3.64 14.06 -13.73
N PRO A 122 4.88 13.90 -14.22
CA PRO A 122 6.07 14.31 -13.49
C PRO A 122 6.13 15.85 -13.29
N ALA A 123 5.61 16.64 -14.23
CA ALA A 123 5.65 18.08 -14.16
C ALA A 123 4.80 18.61 -12.99
N ALA A 124 3.64 18.03 -12.76
CA ALA A 124 2.78 18.38 -11.61
C ALA A 124 3.39 17.96 -10.25
N SER A 125 4.36 17.04 -10.26
CA SER A 125 4.99 16.52 -9.05
C SER A 125 6.28 17.25 -8.66
N LEU A 126 6.84 18.02 -9.56
CA LEU A 126 8.08 18.76 -9.35
C LEU A 126 7.79 20.21 -8.98
N ASN A 127 8.57 20.73 -8.04
CA ASN A 127 8.52 22.16 -7.71
C ASN A 127 9.27 22.96 -8.78
N GLU A 128 8.54 23.70 -9.61
CA GLU A 128 9.09 24.49 -10.71
C GLU A 128 10.10 25.57 -10.26
N ARG A 129 10.09 25.92 -8.97
CA ARG A 129 11.01 26.91 -8.38
C ARG A 129 12.25 26.29 -7.76
N ALA A 130 12.31 24.97 -7.69
CA ALA A 130 13.43 24.25 -7.11
C ALA A 130 14.52 24.02 -8.15
N THR A 131 15.78 24.04 -7.71
CA THR A 131 16.92 23.63 -8.54
C THR A 131 16.91 22.12 -8.76
N VAL A 132 17.52 21.67 -9.86
CA VAL A 132 17.67 20.24 -10.16
C VAL A 132 18.38 19.51 -9.01
N ASP A 133 19.43 20.12 -8.45
CA ASP A 133 20.16 19.59 -7.33
C ASP A 133 19.26 19.36 -6.10
N TYR A 134 18.42 20.35 -5.76
CA TYR A 134 17.46 20.22 -4.68
C TYR A 134 16.46 19.09 -4.91
N ILE A 135 15.88 19.01 -6.11
CA ILE A 135 14.89 17.96 -6.47
C ILE A 135 15.51 16.57 -6.37
N VAL A 136 16.73 16.39 -6.85
CA VAL A 136 17.43 15.10 -6.82
C VAL A 136 17.85 14.73 -5.40
N SER A 137 18.30 15.68 -4.60
CA SER A 137 18.79 15.46 -3.24
C SER A 137 17.69 15.34 -2.19
N GLU A 138 16.47 15.82 -2.48
CA GLU A 138 15.35 15.79 -1.52
C GLU A 138 15.03 14.37 -1.02
N GLY A 139 15.19 13.37 -1.87
CA GLY A 139 14.98 11.95 -1.50
C GLY A 139 16.06 11.37 -0.58
N LEU A 140 17.15 12.08 -0.34
CA LEU A 140 18.25 11.64 0.52
C LEU A 140 18.11 12.08 1.99
N TYR A 141 17.17 12.95 2.27
CA TYR A 141 16.85 13.48 3.58
C TYR A 141 15.45 13.01 3.99
#